data_60218ccacc333763ffa76e1adde56e36
#
_entry.id   60218ccacc333763ffa76e1adde56e36
#
_cell.length_a   1.000
_cell.length_b   1.000
_cell.length_c   1.000
_cell.angle_alpha   90.00
_cell.angle_beta   90.00
_cell.angle_gamma   90.00
#
_symmetry.space_group_name_H-M   'P 1'
#
loop_
_entity.id
_entity.type
_entity.pdbx_description
1 polymer ?
#
loop_
_entity_poly.entity_id
_entity_poly.type
_entity_poly.pdbx_seq_one_letter_code
_entity_poly.pdbx_strand_id
1 'polypeptide(L)'
;MKQDLIKDVVQGMLPYLNNAQCERLQEVLQYTLARYEVTENTQQENNSEQNYVELFLSAKRIEGCSEKSLKYYKATIEMMIATVGKSVKHIETDDIRRYLTEYQEKKKSSKVTIDNIRRILSSFFSWLEDEDYILKSPVRRIHKVKTGTNIKETYSDEALELMRDNCTEPRDLAMIDMLASTGMRVGEMVLLNRNDIDFNERECIVFGKGNKERVVYFDARTKIHLQNYLNSRTDDNPALFVSLKAPHERLKIGGIETRLREFGKQLGLHKVHPHKFRRTLATMAIDKGMPIEQLQQLLGHRKIDTTLQYAMVKQSNVKIAHRKYIG
;
A
#
# COMPACT_ATOMS: atom_id res chain seq x y z
N MET A 1 -50.53 9.23 -18.36
CA MET A 1 -49.24 9.59 -17.77
C MET A 1 -48.98 8.99 -16.40
N LYS A 2 -49.60 9.41 -15.23
CA LYS A 2 -49.31 8.78 -13.93
C LYS A 2 -49.62 7.29 -13.89
N GLN A 3 -50.76 6.86 -14.42
CA GLN A 3 -51.13 5.46 -14.49
C GLN A 3 -50.22 4.66 -15.43
N ASP A 4 -49.79 5.23 -16.51
CA ASP A 4 -48.87 4.59 -17.46
C ASP A 4 -47.51 4.40 -16.82
N LEU A 5 -46.99 5.42 -16.14
CA LEU A 5 -45.74 5.32 -15.37
C LEU A 5 -45.82 4.21 -14.29
N ILE A 6 -46.93 4.14 -13.52
CA ILE A 6 -47.11 3.10 -12.52
C ILE A 6 -47.13 1.73 -13.18
N LYS A 7 -47.83 1.59 -14.31
CA LYS A 7 -47.91 0.33 -15.07
C LYS A 7 -46.54 -0.10 -15.58
N ASP A 8 -45.77 0.82 -16.15
CA ASP A 8 -44.43 0.54 -16.67
C ASP A 8 -43.47 0.10 -15.55
N VAL A 9 -43.48 0.80 -14.42
CA VAL A 9 -42.67 0.42 -13.26
C VAL A 9 -43.04 -0.94 -12.73
N VAL A 10 -44.33 -1.24 -12.54
CA VAL A 10 -44.82 -2.57 -12.07
C VAL A 10 -44.45 -3.63 -13.08
N GLN A 11 -44.64 -3.38 -14.37
CA GLN A 11 -44.32 -4.34 -15.45
C GLN A 11 -42.81 -4.63 -15.51
N GLY A 12 -41.96 -3.61 -15.35
CA GLY A 12 -40.50 -3.77 -15.30
C GLY A 12 -40.04 -4.57 -14.07
N MET A 13 -40.84 -4.57 -12.97
CA MET A 13 -40.51 -5.27 -11.72
C MET A 13 -41.08 -6.69 -11.64
N LEU A 14 -41.99 -7.07 -12.55
CA LEU A 14 -42.60 -8.41 -12.55
C LEU A 14 -41.59 -9.58 -12.50
N PRO A 15 -40.42 -9.55 -13.18
CA PRO A 15 -39.42 -10.62 -13.08
C PRO A 15 -38.79 -10.79 -11.69
N TYR A 16 -38.92 -9.80 -10.82
CA TYR A 16 -38.21 -9.71 -9.55
C TYR A 16 -39.13 -9.79 -8.31
N LEU A 17 -40.43 -9.56 -8.48
CA LEU A 17 -41.40 -9.49 -7.39
C LEU A 17 -42.50 -10.55 -7.59
N ASN A 18 -43.01 -11.07 -6.45
CA ASN A 18 -44.21 -11.88 -6.48
C ASN A 18 -45.47 -11.00 -6.54
N ASN A 19 -46.67 -11.63 -6.77
CA ASN A 19 -47.92 -10.88 -6.97
C ASN A 19 -48.26 -9.95 -5.79
N ALA A 20 -48.08 -10.39 -4.56
CA ALA A 20 -48.36 -9.56 -3.37
C ALA A 20 -47.41 -8.37 -3.26
N GLN A 21 -46.14 -8.54 -3.64
CA GLN A 21 -45.17 -7.47 -3.67
C GLN A 21 -45.46 -6.47 -4.83
N CYS A 22 -45.94 -6.95 -5.96
CA CYS A 22 -46.36 -6.09 -7.09
C CYS A 22 -47.59 -5.24 -6.70
N GLU A 23 -48.59 -5.83 -6.04
CA GLU A 23 -49.76 -5.11 -5.52
C GLU A 23 -49.34 -4.03 -4.54
N ARG A 24 -48.46 -4.37 -3.60
CA ARG A 24 -47.93 -3.41 -2.64
C ARG A 24 -47.12 -2.28 -3.28
N LEU A 25 -46.28 -2.59 -4.28
CA LEU A 25 -45.55 -1.59 -5.06
C LEU A 25 -46.52 -0.65 -5.76
N GLN A 26 -47.59 -1.17 -6.37
CA GLN A 26 -48.59 -0.37 -7.08
C GLN A 26 -49.33 0.57 -6.11
N GLU A 27 -49.75 0.09 -4.94
CA GLU A 27 -50.35 0.94 -3.90
C GLU A 27 -49.44 2.09 -3.46
N VAL A 28 -48.15 1.78 -3.16
CA VAL A 28 -47.17 2.77 -2.72
C VAL A 28 -46.94 3.81 -3.82
N LEU A 29 -46.80 3.40 -5.08
CA LEU A 29 -46.63 4.32 -6.21
C LEU A 29 -47.85 5.21 -6.41
N GLN A 30 -49.09 4.66 -6.33
CA GLN A 30 -50.32 5.44 -6.45
C GLN A 30 -50.42 6.49 -5.34
N TYR A 31 -50.15 6.10 -4.08
CA TYR A 31 -50.20 7.02 -2.94
C TYR A 31 -49.13 8.10 -3.04
N THR A 32 -47.90 7.72 -3.41
CA THR A 32 -46.78 8.66 -3.47
C THR A 32 -46.96 9.67 -4.63
N LEU A 33 -47.28 9.16 -5.83
CA LEU A 33 -47.45 9.97 -7.03
C LEU A 33 -48.74 10.83 -7.03
N ALA A 34 -49.68 10.58 -6.10
CA ALA A 34 -50.85 11.43 -5.94
C ALA A 34 -50.53 12.88 -5.62
N ARG A 35 -49.41 13.07 -4.92
CA ARG A 35 -48.93 14.41 -4.47
C ARG A 35 -48.07 15.17 -5.49
N TYR A 36 -47.71 14.54 -6.62
CA TYR A 36 -46.80 15.11 -7.62
C TYR A 36 -47.53 15.32 -8.95
N GLU A 37 -47.18 16.32 -9.69
CA GLU A 37 -47.54 16.48 -11.07
C GLU A 37 -46.48 15.79 -11.93
N VAL A 38 -46.87 14.79 -12.74
CA VAL A 38 -45.95 14.01 -13.59
C VAL A 38 -46.09 14.52 -15.02
N THR A 39 -45.03 15.11 -15.54
CA THR A 39 -44.92 15.55 -16.93
C THR A 39 -43.90 14.71 -17.65
N GLU A 40 -44.13 14.41 -18.93
CA GLU A 40 -43.17 13.70 -19.78
C GLU A 40 -41.97 14.61 -20.06
N ASN A 41 -40.79 14.21 -19.64
CA ASN A 41 -39.59 14.97 -19.94
C ASN A 41 -39.08 14.57 -21.33
N THR A 42 -39.35 15.40 -22.34
CA THR A 42 -38.85 15.23 -23.71
C THR A 42 -37.37 15.66 -23.88
N GLN A 43 -36.75 16.19 -22.85
CA GLN A 43 -35.32 16.42 -22.86
C GLN A 43 -34.61 15.11 -22.57
N GLN A 44 -33.91 14.56 -23.57
CA GLN A 44 -32.86 13.59 -23.31
C GLN A 44 -31.98 14.18 -22.21
N GLU A 45 -31.93 13.54 -21.04
CA GLU A 45 -30.92 13.83 -20.05
C GLU A 45 -29.56 13.74 -20.76
N ASN A 46 -28.98 14.89 -21.05
CA ASN A 46 -27.55 14.99 -21.17
C ASN A 46 -27.03 14.61 -19.77
N ASN A 47 -26.92 13.33 -19.53
CA ASN A 47 -26.17 12.76 -18.41
C ASN A 47 -24.72 13.24 -18.60
N SER A 48 -24.42 14.43 -18.08
CA SER A 48 -23.07 14.69 -17.63
C SER A 48 -22.84 13.63 -16.53
N GLU A 49 -22.24 12.49 -16.92
CA GLU A 49 -21.89 11.44 -15.99
C GLU A 49 -21.13 12.11 -14.84
N GLN A 50 -21.79 12.24 -13.72
CA GLN A 50 -21.21 12.84 -12.53
C GLN A 50 -19.90 12.08 -12.27
N ASN A 51 -18.80 12.80 -12.20
CA ASN A 51 -17.47 12.16 -12.05
C ASN A 51 -17.32 11.64 -10.60
N TYR A 52 -17.98 10.50 -10.33
CA TYR A 52 -17.95 9.83 -9.03
C TYR A 52 -16.52 9.51 -8.54
N VAL A 53 -15.59 9.31 -9.47
CA VAL A 53 -14.18 9.04 -9.12
C VAL A 53 -13.56 10.27 -8.49
N GLU A 54 -13.71 11.45 -9.07
CA GLU A 54 -13.15 12.68 -8.52
C GLU A 54 -13.81 13.07 -7.19
N LEU A 55 -15.12 12.88 -7.06
CA LEU A 55 -15.83 13.10 -5.79
C LEU A 55 -15.29 12.20 -4.68
N PHE A 56 -15.16 10.90 -4.96
CA PHE A 56 -14.55 9.94 -4.03
C PHE A 56 -13.12 10.34 -3.64
N LEU A 57 -12.29 10.72 -4.62
CA LEU A 57 -10.91 11.12 -4.35
C LEU A 57 -10.85 12.40 -3.49
N SER A 58 -11.78 13.33 -3.70
CA SER A 58 -11.90 14.55 -2.88
C SER A 58 -12.27 14.19 -1.44
N ALA A 59 -13.25 13.32 -1.23
CA ALA A 59 -13.60 12.82 0.10
C ALA A 59 -12.41 12.13 0.78
N LYS A 60 -11.69 11.25 0.07
CA LYS A 60 -10.50 10.56 0.60
C LYS A 60 -9.33 11.49 0.89
N ARG A 61 -9.21 12.62 0.18
CA ARG A 61 -8.22 13.66 0.46
C ARG A 61 -8.50 14.34 1.80
N ILE A 62 -9.77 14.68 2.07
CA ILE A 62 -10.20 15.24 3.36
C ILE A 62 -9.97 14.25 4.50
N GLU A 63 -10.15 12.96 4.27
CA GLU A 63 -9.82 11.89 5.24
C GLU A 63 -8.30 11.71 5.49
N GLY A 64 -7.44 12.49 4.82
CA GLY A 64 -5.98 12.47 5.01
C GLY A 64 -5.26 11.39 4.19
N CYS A 65 -5.85 10.88 3.11
CA CYS A 65 -5.15 10.00 2.18
C CYS A 65 -4.02 10.74 1.46
N SER A 66 -2.84 10.10 1.33
CA SER A 66 -1.73 10.68 0.60
C SER A 66 -2.00 10.75 -0.91
N GLU A 67 -1.46 11.77 -1.59
CA GLU A 67 -1.59 11.93 -3.05
C GLU A 67 -1.12 10.68 -3.82
N LYS A 68 -0.10 9.98 -3.33
CA LYS A 68 0.34 8.70 -3.92
C LYS A 68 -0.75 7.62 -3.83
N SER A 69 -1.47 7.56 -2.71
CA SER A 69 -2.58 6.62 -2.53
C SER A 69 -3.76 7.00 -3.41
N LEU A 70 -4.08 8.30 -3.50
CA LEU A 70 -5.17 8.81 -4.35
C LEU A 70 -4.92 8.49 -5.83
N LYS A 71 -3.69 8.71 -6.33
CA LYS A 71 -3.31 8.33 -7.71
C LYS A 71 -3.50 6.82 -7.96
N TYR A 72 -3.14 5.99 -7.00
CA TYR A 72 -3.32 4.54 -7.12
C TYR A 72 -4.80 4.14 -7.11
N TYR A 73 -5.61 4.77 -6.26
CA TYR A 73 -7.06 4.57 -6.20
C TYR A 73 -7.70 4.96 -7.53
N LYS A 74 -7.40 6.17 -8.02
CA LYS A 74 -7.88 6.68 -9.31
C LYS A 74 -7.61 5.68 -10.44
N ALA A 75 -6.35 5.35 -10.65
CA ALA A 75 -5.95 4.43 -11.72
C ALA A 75 -6.62 3.05 -11.63
N THR A 76 -6.81 2.54 -10.39
CA THR A 76 -7.46 1.23 -10.19
C THR A 76 -8.94 1.27 -10.51
N ILE A 77 -9.65 2.32 -10.07
CA ILE A 77 -11.09 2.48 -10.29
C ILE A 77 -11.39 2.76 -11.77
N GLU A 78 -10.66 3.70 -12.38
CA GLU A 78 -10.81 4.03 -13.80
C GLU A 78 -10.56 2.83 -14.71
N MET A 79 -9.54 2.02 -14.41
CA MET A 79 -9.26 0.79 -15.16
C MET A 79 -10.41 -0.22 -15.05
N MET A 80 -11.01 -0.36 -13.87
CA MET A 80 -12.17 -1.23 -13.68
C MET A 80 -13.37 -0.72 -14.48
N ILE A 81 -13.71 0.57 -14.39
CA ILE A 81 -14.84 1.19 -15.12
C ILE A 81 -14.65 1.00 -16.62
N ALA A 82 -13.46 1.31 -17.14
CA ALA A 82 -13.15 1.17 -18.56
C ALA A 82 -13.23 -0.30 -19.04
N THR A 83 -12.84 -1.26 -18.20
CA THR A 83 -12.88 -2.69 -18.56
C THR A 83 -14.31 -3.25 -18.51
N VAL A 84 -15.11 -2.86 -17.52
CA VAL A 84 -16.50 -3.30 -17.38
C VAL A 84 -17.40 -2.66 -18.43
N GLY A 85 -17.14 -1.39 -18.81
CA GLY A 85 -17.87 -0.68 -19.87
C GLY A 85 -19.32 -0.35 -19.51
N LYS A 86 -19.67 -0.36 -18.21
CA LYS A 86 -21.00 0.01 -17.71
C LYS A 86 -20.91 1.30 -16.89
N SER A 87 -22.01 2.08 -16.86
CA SER A 87 -22.13 3.16 -15.89
C SER A 87 -21.97 2.61 -14.46
N VAL A 88 -21.29 3.39 -13.59
CA VAL A 88 -20.96 3.00 -12.21
C VAL A 88 -22.18 2.53 -11.42
N LYS A 89 -23.35 3.14 -11.66
CA LYS A 89 -24.63 2.77 -11.00
C LYS A 89 -25.17 1.39 -11.40
N HIS A 90 -24.75 0.89 -12.59
CA HIS A 90 -25.24 -0.38 -13.15
C HIS A 90 -24.22 -1.53 -13.05
N ILE A 91 -23.11 -1.30 -12.35
CA ILE A 91 -22.11 -2.35 -12.11
C ILE A 91 -22.62 -3.31 -11.05
N GLU A 92 -22.67 -4.59 -11.40
CA GLU A 92 -23.13 -5.67 -10.54
C GLU A 92 -21.97 -6.48 -9.93
N THR A 93 -22.30 -7.30 -8.93
CA THR A 93 -21.30 -8.16 -8.26
C THR A 93 -20.58 -9.09 -9.24
N ASP A 94 -21.27 -9.62 -10.24
CA ASP A 94 -20.67 -10.54 -11.22
C ASP A 94 -19.76 -9.83 -12.23
N ASP A 95 -20.03 -8.56 -12.53
CA ASP A 95 -19.12 -7.75 -13.33
C ASP A 95 -17.77 -7.58 -12.63
N ILE A 96 -17.81 -7.27 -11.32
CA ILE A 96 -16.58 -7.15 -10.50
C ILE A 96 -15.84 -8.49 -10.38
N ARG A 97 -16.56 -9.60 -10.17
CA ARG A 97 -15.94 -10.93 -10.13
C ARG A 97 -15.22 -11.26 -11.42
N ARG A 98 -15.89 -11.02 -12.56
CA ARG A 98 -15.32 -11.23 -13.89
C ARG A 98 -14.09 -10.37 -14.10
N TYR A 99 -14.18 -9.08 -13.80
CA TYR A 99 -13.05 -8.16 -13.88
C TYR A 99 -11.82 -8.64 -13.07
N LEU A 100 -12.03 -9.04 -11.82
CA LEU A 100 -10.93 -9.51 -10.97
C LEU A 100 -10.29 -10.80 -11.49
N THR A 101 -11.10 -11.73 -12.01
CA THR A 101 -10.63 -12.97 -12.63
C THR A 101 -9.83 -12.71 -13.90
N GLU A 102 -10.38 -11.92 -14.82
CA GLU A 102 -9.69 -11.56 -16.06
C GLU A 102 -8.40 -10.75 -15.80
N TYR A 103 -8.44 -9.83 -14.84
CA TYR A 103 -7.24 -9.08 -14.46
C TYR A 103 -6.15 -10.01 -13.94
N GLN A 104 -6.51 -10.99 -13.10
CA GLN A 104 -5.56 -11.96 -12.58
C GLN A 104 -4.92 -12.79 -13.69
N GLU A 105 -5.71 -13.29 -14.63
CA GLU A 105 -5.25 -14.11 -15.75
C GLU A 105 -4.38 -13.31 -16.75
N LYS A 106 -4.91 -12.19 -17.25
CA LYS A 106 -4.21 -11.36 -18.24
C LYS A 106 -2.89 -10.77 -17.72
N LYS A 107 -2.85 -10.33 -16.45
CA LYS A 107 -1.66 -9.72 -15.83
C LYS A 107 -0.81 -10.70 -15.03
N LYS A 108 -1.20 -11.97 -14.92
CA LYS A 108 -0.56 -12.99 -14.06
C LYS A 108 -0.33 -12.46 -12.64
N SER A 109 -1.30 -11.71 -12.12
CA SER A 109 -1.17 -10.98 -10.86
C SER A 109 -1.28 -11.91 -9.66
N SER A 110 -0.54 -11.58 -8.59
CA SER A 110 -0.61 -12.33 -7.34
C SER A 110 -1.99 -12.16 -6.65
N LYS A 111 -2.39 -13.15 -5.86
CA LYS A 111 -3.60 -13.07 -5.01
C LYS A 111 -3.60 -11.83 -4.11
N VAL A 112 -2.42 -11.40 -3.64
CA VAL A 112 -2.28 -10.16 -2.84
C VAL A 112 -2.64 -8.94 -3.66
N THR A 113 -2.23 -8.87 -4.92
CA THR A 113 -2.59 -7.77 -5.84
C THR A 113 -4.09 -7.72 -6.06
N ILE A 114 -4.72 -8.87 -6.29
CA ILE A 114 -6.17 -8.97 -6.47
C ILE A 114 -6.93 -8.52 -5.22
N ASP A 115 -6.49 -8.93 -4.02
CA ASP A 115 -7.10 -8.45 -2.77
C ASP A 115 -6.93 -6.94 -2.56
N ASN A 116 -5.80 -6.37 -2.96
CA ASN A 116 -5.62 -4.92 -2.91
C ASN A 116 -6.59 -4.18 -3.86
N ILE A 117 -6.74 -4.66 -5.09
CA ILE A 117 -7.72 -4.11 -6.04
C ILE A 117 -9.13 -4.23 -5.45
N ARG A 118 -9.53 -5.41 -4.99
CA ARG A 118 -10.82 -5.64 -4.33
C ARG A 118 -11.07 -4.64 -3.18
N ARG A 119 -10.06 -4.38 -2.33
CA ARG A 119 -10.17 -3.43 -1.20
C ARG A 119 -10.39 -2.00 -1.67
N ILE A 120 -9.73 -1.59 -2.75
CA ILE A 120 -9.93 -0.25 -3.33
C ILE A 120 -11.34 -0.13 -3.89
N LEU A 121 -11.79 -1.12 -4.67
CA LEU A 121 -13.14 -1.15 -5.21
C LEU A 121 -14.20 -1.22 -4.10
N SER A 122 -13.95 -1.99 -3.04
CA SER A 122 -14.82 -2.01 -1.86
C SER A 122 -14.92 -0.64 -1.20
N SER A 123 -13.82 0.08 -1.05
CA SER A 123 -13.82 1.43 -0.48
C SER A 123 -14.61 2.42 -1.37
N PHE A 124 -14.46 2.32 -2.68
CA PHE A 124 -15.18 3.18 -3.63
C PHE A 124 -16.68 2.92 -3.63
N PHE A 125 -17.09 1.67 -3.80
CA PHE A 125 -18.51 1.33 -3.84
C PHE A 125 -19.21 1.43 -2.49
N SER A 126 -18.50 1.25 -1.35
CA SER A 126 -19.08 1.54 -0.04
C SER A 126 -19.30 3.03 0.15
N TRP A 127 -18.38 3.86 -0.30
CA TRP A 127 -18.57 5.31 -0.27
C TRP A 127 -19.76 5.75 -1.14
N LEU A 128 -19.94 5.15 -2.32
CA LEU A 128 -21.13 5.42 -3.17
C LEU A 128 -22.45 4.98 -2.50
N GLU A 129 -22.43 3.89 -1.73
CA GLU A 129 -23.57 3.43 -0.93
C GLU A 129 -23.83 4.39 0.23
N ASP A 130 -22.79 4.85 0.94
CA ASP A 130 -22.88 5.77 2.07
C ASP A 130 -23.37 7.18 1.66
N GLU A 131 -23.11 7.60 0.41
CA GLU A 131 -23.56 8.88 -0.18
C GLU A 131 -24.88 8.74 -0.97
N ASP A 132 -25.56 7.62 -0.86
CA ASP A 132 -26.84 7.33 -1.52
C ASP A 132 -26.80 7.40 -3.08
N TYR A 133 -25.60 7.33 -3.70
CA TYR A 133 -25.49 7.24 -5.16
C TYR A 133 -25.88 5.90 -5.73
N ILE A 134 -25.75 4.83 -4.92
CA ILE A 134 -26.19 3.47 -5.22
C ILE A 134 -26.87 2.85 -3.99
N LEU A 135 -27.86 2.00 -4.21
CA LEU A 135 -28.59 1.36 -3.11
C LEU A 135 -27.75 0.32 -2.35
N LYS A 136 -26.81 -0.34 -3.02
CA LYS A 136 -26.01 -1.40 -2.43
C LYS A 136 -24.71 -1.62 -3.18
N SER A 137 -23.62 -1.71 -2.43
CA SER A 137 -22.28 -1.96 -2.99
C SER A 137 -22.20 -3.35 -3.65
N PRO A 138 -21.83 -3.43 -4.94
CA PRO A 138 -21.66 -4.70 -5.65
C PRO A 138 -20.46 -5.51 -5.13
N VAL A 139 -19.53 -4.88 -4.39
CA VAL A 139 -18.35 -5.55 -3.82
C VAL A 139 -18.66 -6.21 -2.46
N ARG A 140 -19.79 -5.90 -1.83
CA ARG A 140 -20.14 -6.39 -0.49
C ARG A 140 -20.13 -7.91 -0.36
N ARG A 141 -20.49 -8.65 -1.43
CA ARG A 141 -20.50 -10.12 -1.47
C ARG A 141 -19.17 -10.73 -1.92
N ILE A 142 -18.13 -9.91 -2.16
CA ILE A 142 -16.81 -10.37 -2.57
C ILE A 142 -15.89 -10.36 -1.36
N HIS A 143 -15.68 -11.52 -0.77
CA HIS A 143 -14.88 -11.69 0.43
C HIS A 143 -13.38 -11.53 0.15
N LYS A 144 -12.61 -11.34 1.23
CA LYS A 144 -11.15 -11.27 1.20
C LYS A 144 -10.55 -12.49 0.50
N VAL A 145 -9.65 -12.25 -0.43
CA VAL A 145 -8.91 -13.32 -1.11
C VAL A 145 -7.95 -13.97 -0.11
N LYS A 146 -8.08 -15.29 0.07
CA LYS A 146 -7.16 -16.05 0.93
C LYS A 146 -5.76 -16.06 0.30
N THR A 147 -4.82 -15.40 0.96
CA THR A 147 -3.40 -15.39 0.58
C THR A 147 -2.65 -16.26 1.57
N GLY A 148 -1.81 -17.19 1.08
CA GLY A 148 -0.93 -17.93 1.96
C GLY A 148 0.09 -17.01 2.65
N THR A 149 0.52 -17.35 3.85
CA THR A 149 1.64 -16.69 4.53
C THR A 149 2.94 -17.20 3.95
N ASN A 150 3.57 -16.41 3.09
CA ASN A 150 4.91 -16.72 2.60
C ASN A 150 5.95 -16.09 3.53
N ILE A 151 6.84 -16.92 4.08
CA ILE A 151 8.02 -16.44 4.78
C ILE A 151 8.90 -15.71 3.75
N LYS A 152 9.08 -14.42 3.97
CA LYS A 152 9.91 -13.60 3.07
C LYS A 152 11.37 -13.77 3.45
N GLU A 153 12.22 -14.03 2.45
CA GLU A 153 13.65 -14.19 2.61
C GLU A 153 14.34 -12.99 3.26
N THR A 154 15.36 -13.28 4.06
CA THR A 154 16.33 -12.35 4.63
C THR A 154 17.70 -12.53 3.98
N TYR A 155 18.65 -11.65 4.26
CA TYR A 155 20.06 -11.92 3.93
C TYR A 155 20.68 -12.80 5.03
N SER A 156 21.60 -13.66 4.65
CA SER A 156 22.53 -14.27 5.61
C SER A 156 23.63 -13.26 5.98
N ASP A 157 24.37 -13.55 7.03
CA ASP A 157 25.51 -12.73 7.46
C ASP A 157 26.58 -12.69 6.34
N GLU A 158 26.85 -13.83 5.69
CA GLU A 158 27.80 -13.95 4.58
C GLU A 158 27.35 -13.10 3.39
N ALA A 159 26.07 -13.06 3.07
CA ALA A 159 25.55 -12.23 1.98
C ALA A 159 25.74 -10.74 2.25
N LEU A 160 25.62 -10.29 3.51
CA LEU A 160 25.89 -8.91 3.90
C LEU A 160 27.38 -8.57 3.80
N GLU A 161 28.27 -9.46 4.28
CA GLU A 161 29.71 -9.26 4.16
C GLU A 161 30.15 -9.29 2.69
N LEU A 162 29.63 -10.23 1.89
CA LEU A 162 29.91 -10.26 0.44
C LEU A 162 29.53 -8.95 -0.26
N MET A 163 28.41 -8.33 0.12
CA MET A 163 28.03 -7.02 -0.40
C MET A 163 29.00 -5.91 0.03
N ARG A 164 29.50 -5.96 1.26
CA ARG A 164 30.47 -4.97 1.78
C ARG A 164 31.83 -5.10 1.11
N ASP A 165 32.36 -6.30 1.04
CA ASP A 165 33.70 -6.58 0.51
C ASP A 165 33.83 -6.26 -0.99
N ASN A 166 32.72 -6.40 -1.72
CA ASN A 166 32.69 -6.10 -3.16
C ASN A 166 32.20 -4.69 -3.49
N CYS A 167 31.90 -3.85 -2.49
CA CYS A 167 31.43 -2.50 -2.71
C CYS A 167 32.58 -1.51 -2.78
N THR A 168 32.98 -1.13 -3.98
CA THR A 168 34.11 -0.19 -4.22
C THR A 168 33.74 1.27 -4.04
N GLU A 169 32.46 1.62 -4.18
CA GLU A 169 31.98 2.99 -4.07
C GLU A 169 31.67 3.36 -2.62
N PRO A 170 32.37 4.34 -2.00
CA PRO A 170 32.13 4.74 -0.60
C PRO A 170 30.68 5.09 -0.30
N ARG A 171 30.00 5.77 -1.24
CA ARG A 171 28.58 6.10 -1.13
C ARG A 171 27.71 4.85 -0.98
N ASP A 172 27.92 3.87 -1.85
CA ASP A 172 27.09 2.67 -1.92
C ASP A 172 27.31 1.79 -0.68
N LEU A 173 28.56 1.71 -0.20
CA LEU A 173 28.92 1.02 1.03
C LEU A 173 28.23 1.67 2.25
N ALA A 174 28.33 2.99 2.38
CA ALA A 174 27.64 3.73 3.45
C ALA A 174 26.11 3.54 3.40
N MET A 175 25.54 3.51 2.21
CA MET A 175 24.12 3.29 1.99
C MET A 175 23.68 1.88 2.39
N ILE A 176 24.44 0.85 2.04
CA ILE A 176 24.19 -0.54 2.44
C ILE A 176 24.21 -0.67 3.96
N ASP A 177 25.23 -0.10 4.62
CA ASP A 177 25.36 -0.19 6.07
C ASP A 177 24.28 0.60 6.81
N MET A 178 23.91 1.79 6.33
CA MET A 178 22.79 2.54 6.89
C MET A 178 21.49 1.73 6.83
N LEU A 179 21.20 1.06 5.72
CA LEU A 179 20.02 0.21 5.59
C LEU A 179 20.09 -1.01 6.49
N ALA A 180 21.25 -1.66 6.59
CA ALA A 180 21.46 -2.88 7.37
C ALA A 180 21.43 -2.61 8.86
N SER A 181 22.05 -1.53 9.33
CA SER A 181 22.23 -1.19 10.73
C SER A 181 20.98 -0.54 11.35
N THR A 182 20.32 0.37 10.63
CA THR A 182 19.19 1.13 11.16
C THR A 182 17.83 0.48 10.87
N GLY A 183 17.74 -0.32 9.81
CA GLY A 183 16.48 -0.85 9.31
C GLY A 183 15.46 0.23 8.89
N MET A 184 15.90 1.48 8.68
CA MET A 184 15.00 2.55 8.21
C MET A 184 14.38 2.24 6.85
N ARG A 185 13.29 2.89 6.53
CA ARG A 185 12.71 2.79 5.19
C ARG A 185 13.53 3.60 4.20
N VAL A 186 13.65 3.12 2.96
CA VAL A 186 14.35 3.87 1.90
C VAL A 186 13.78 5.28 1.72
N GLY A 187 12.46 5.44 1.87
CA GLY A 187 11.81 6.76 1.81
C GLY A 187 12.21 7.70 2.95
N GLU A 188 12.59 7.17 4.11
CA GLU A 188 13.12 7.94 5.23
C GLU A 188 14.59 8.31 4.96
N MET A 189 15.39 7.38 4.45
CA MET A 189 16.80 7.58 4.15
C MET A 189 17.04 8.68 3.10
N VAL A 190 16.24 8.74 2.05
CA VAL A 190 16.42 9.75 0.99
C VAL A 190 16.11 11.18 1.46
N LEU A 191 15.40 11.35 2.57
CA LEU A 191 15.07 12.66 3.13
C LEU A 191 16.17 13.22 4.05
N LEU A 192 17.06 12.35 4.54
CA LEU A 192 18.13 12.77 5.45
C LEU A 192 19.10 13.75 4.81
N ASN A 193 19.56 14.70 5.62
CA ASN A 193 20.64 15.62 5.33
C ASN A 193 21.92 15.21 6.09
N ARG A 194 23.06 15.81 5.73
CA ARG A 194 24.34 15.58 6.43
C ARG A 194 24.23 15.94 7.92
N ASN A 195 23.53 17.05 8.23
CA ASN A 195 23.40 17.57 9.59
C ASN A 195 22.39 16.83 10.46
N ASP A 196 21.62 15.90 9.90
CA ASP A 196 20.66 15.07 10.65
C ASP A 196 21.35 13.89 11.35
N ILE A 197 22.67 13.70 11.12
CA ILE A 197 23.43 12.57 11.64
C ILE A 197 24.21 12.98 12.89
N ASP A 198 23.86 12.39 14.02
CA ASP A 198 24.70 12.47 15.21
C ASP A 198 25.73 11.33 15.21
N PHE A 199 26.97 11.69 14.90
CA PHE A 199 28.09 10.73 14.90
C PHE A 199 28.57 10.35 16.30
N ASN A 200 28.30 11.15 17.32
CA ASN A 200 28.73 10.86 18.70
C ASN A 200 27.84 9.80 19.29
N GLU A 201 26.53 10.03 19.28
CA GLU A 201 25.52 9.08 19.77
C GLU A 201 25.21 7.97 18.75
N ARG A 202 25.67 8.10 17.50
CA ARG A 202 25.40 7.16 16.40
C ARG A 202 23.91 6.97 16.13
N GLU A 203 23.22 8.09 16.00
CA GLU A 203 21.78 8.10 15.77
C GLU A 203 21.36 9.16 14.74
N CYS A 204 20.15 9.04 14.26
CA CYS A 204 19.49 10.11 13.51
C CYS A 204 17.97 10.02 13.68
N ILE A 205 17.29 11.16 13.51
CA ILE A 205 15.83 11.22 13.54
C ILE A 205 15.30 11.02 12.13
N VAL A 206 14.34 10.11 11.99
CA VAL A 206 13.67 9.85 10.70
C VAL A 206 12.17 10.08 10.81
N PHE A 207 11.57 10.58 9.72
CA PHE A 207 10.15 10.90 9.62
C PHE A 207 9.39 9.79 8.92
N GLY A 208 8.52 9.11 9.67
CA GLY A 208 7.66 8.04 9.17
C GLY A 208 6.35 8.53 8.55
N LYS A 209 5.50 7.59 8.15
CA LYS A 209 4.15 7.89 7.60
C LYS A 209 3.31 8.68 8.62
N GLY A 210 2.80 9.83 8.18
CA GLY A 210 2.01 10.76 9.01
C GLY A 210 2.88 11.66 9.88
N ASN A 211 4.09 11.99 9.39
CA ASN A 211 5.04 12.92 10.03
C ASN A 211 5.41 12.54 11.48
N LYS A 212 5.44 11.23 11.77
CA LYS A 212 5.87 10.74 13.08
C LYS A 212 7.38 10.55 13.08
N GLU A 213 8.03 11.21 14.02
CA GLU A 213 9.44 11.10 14.27
C GLU A 213 9.78 9.82 15.03
N ARG A 214 10.94 9.26 14.76
CA ARG A 214 11.60 8.27 15.61
C ARG A 214 13.10 8.35 15.44
N VAL A 215 13.79 8.04 16.52
CA VAL A 215 15.24 7.86 16.51
C VAL A 215 15.56 6.47 15.92
N VAL A 216 16.59 6.41 15.10
CA VAL A 216 17.19 5.16 14.62
C VAL A 216 18.69 5.19 14.91
N TYR A 217 19.24 4.02 15.22
CA TYR A 217 20.62 3.87 15.67
C TYR A 217 21.43 3.12 14.63
N PHE A 218 22.71 3.50 14.48
CA PHE A 218 23.63 2.81 13.60
C PHE A 218 24.91 2.37 14.33
N ASP A 219 25.52 1.31 13.84
CA ASP A 219 26.70 0.72 14.43
C ASP A 219 27.99 1.49 14.11
N ALA A 220 29.11 1.08 14.75
CA ALA A 220 30.41 1.72 14.56
C ALA A 220 30.93 1.58 13.12
N ARG A 221 30.64 0.48 12.45
CA ARG A 221 31.01 0.25 11.05
C ARG A 221 30.31 1.24 10.14
N THR A 222 29.01 1.41 10.29
CA THR A 222 28.20 2.40 9.57
C THR A 222 28.76 3.82 9.78
N LYS A 223 29.13 4.18 11.02
CA LYS A 223 29.75 5.47 11.32
C LYS A 223 30.99 5.69 10.46
N ILE A 224 31.91 4.74 10.46
CA ILE A 224 33.18 4.85 9.72
C ILE A 224 32.92 4.99 8.21
N HIS A 225 32.09 4.13 7.64
CA HIS A 225 31.82 4.16 6.20
C HIS A 225 31.06 5.42 5.77
N LEU A 226 30.14 5.89 6.61
CA LEU A 226 29.42 7.14 6.35
C LEU A 226 30.35 8.36 6.42
N GLN A 227 31.25 8.41 7.40
CA GLN A 227 32.26 9.46 7.49
C GLN A 227 33.22 9.43 6.27
N ASN A 228 33.69 8.25 5.87
CA ASN A 228 34.53 8.09 4.68
C ASN A 228 33.83 8.60 3.42
N TYR A 229 32.55 8.24 3.25
CA TYR A 229 31.75 8.75 2.14
C TYR A 229 31.62 10.27 2.19
N LEU A 230 31.24 10.85 3.33
CA LEU A 230 31.06 12.31 3.46
C LEU A 230 32.36 13.06 3.20
N ASN A 231 33.49 12.52 3.67
CA ASN A 231 34.81 13.10 3.43
C ASN A 231 35.26 13.00 1.96
N SER A 232 34.77 12.03 1.22
CA SER A 232 35.06 11.88 -0.22
C SER A 232 34.21 12.78 -1.11
N ARG A 233 33.22 13.47 -0.56
CA ARG A 233 32.33 14.35 -1.34
C ARG A 233 32.99 15.69 -1.63
N THR A 234 32.79 16.15 -2.86
CA THR A 234 33.32 17.46 -3.37
C THR A 234 32.19 18.47 -3.62
N ASP A 235 30.94 18.12 -3.31
CA ASP A 235 29.77 18.97 -3.51
C ASP A 235 29.24 19.55 -2.19
N ASP A 236 28.45 20.64 -2.27
CA ASP A 236 27.86 21.34 -1.14
C ASP A 236 26.38 20.96 -0.90
N ASN A 237 25.87 19.96 -1.61
CA ASN A 237 24.47 19.55 -1.45
C ASN A 237 24.21 19.07 -0.02
N PRO A 238 23.18 19.60 0.70
CA PRO A 238 22.89 19.21 2.07
C PRO A 238 22.42 17.78 2.22
N ALA A 239 21.93 17.13 1.15
CA ALA A 239 21.45 15.76 1.21
C ALA A 239 22.51 14.78 1.70
N LEU A 240 22.12 13.82 2.55
CA LEU A 240 23.04 12.79 3.02
C LEU A 240 23.59 11.96 1.85
N PHE A 241 22.71 11.50 0.95
CA PHE A 241 23.11 10.73 -0.23
C PHE A 241 22.78 11.46 -1.53
N VAL A 242 23.78 11.56 -2.41
CA VAL A 242 23.66 12.23 -3.70
C VAL A 242 24.06 11.32 -4.86
N SER A 243 23.73 11.73 -6.09
CA SER A 243 24.19 11.07 -7.30
C SER A 243 25.71 11.19 -7.46
N LEU A 244 26.36 10.17 -8.03
CA LEU A 244 27.81 10.20 -8.31
C LEU A 244 28.18 11.14 -9.45
N LYS A 245 27.21 11.45 -10.33
CA LYS A 245 27.40 12.34 -11.46
C LYS A 245 26.95 13.75 -11.10
N ALA A 246 27.71 14.75 -11.59
CA ALA A 246 27.27 16.14 -11.51
C ALA A 246 25.86 16.29 -12.10
N PRO A 247 25.02 17.16 -11.53
CA PRO A 247 25.29 18.14 -10.46
C PRO A 247 25.14 17.60 -9.02
N HIS A 248 25.32 16.31 -8.76
CA HIS A 248 25.26 15.69 -7.42
C HIS A 248 23.91 15.92 -6.71
N GLU A 249 22.81 15.67 -7.43
CA GLU A 249 21.47 15.81 -6.87
C GLU A 249 21.17 14.78 -5.78
N ARG A 250 20.27 15.15 -4.84
CA ARG A 250 19.73 14.23 -3.84
C ARG A 250 19.27 12.92 -4.47
N LEU A 251 19.72 11.81 -3.93
CA LEU A 251 19.37 10.48 -4.43
C LEU A 251 17.88 10.19 -4.17
N LYS A 252 17.16 9.75 -5.20
CA LYS A 252 15.75 9.38 -5.11
C LYS A 252 15.59 7.90 -4.80
N ILE A 253 14.43 7.49 -4.28
CA ILE A 253 14.11 6.08 -3.96
C ILE A 253 14.45 5.15 -5.13
N GLY A 254 13.97 5.48 -6.34
CA GLY A 254 14.23 4.68 -7.54
C GLY A 254 15.72 4.52 -7.88
N GLY A 255 16.53 5.56 -7.64
CA GLY A 255 17.98 5.48 -7.83
C GLY A 255 18.62 4.47 -6.87
N ILE A 256 18.25 4.49 -5.58
CA ILE A 256 18.74 3.53 -4.59
C ILE A 256 18.30 2.10 -4.95
N GLU A 257 17.03 1.90 -5.27
CA GLU A 257 16.49 0.57 -5.62
C GLU A 257 17.16 0.01 -6.89
N THR A 258 17.40 0.85 -7.89
CA THR A 258 18.07 0.44 -9.12
C THR A 258 19.52 0.06 -8.83
N ARG A 259 20.24 0.90 -8.09
CA ARG A 259 21.65 0.62 -7.75
C ARG A 259 21.81 -0.67 -6.93
N LEU A 260 20.97 -0.87 -5.92
CA LEU A 260 21.00 -2.12 -5.13
C LEU A 260 20.65 -3.34 -5.97
N ARG A 261 19.73 -3.22 -6.92
CA ARG A 261 19.35 -4.31 -7.83
C ARG A 261 20.50 -4.69 -8.78
N GLU A 262 21.15 -3.68 -9.34
CA GLU A 262 22.33 -3.87 -10.22
C GLU A 262 23.47 -4.54 -9.46
N PHE A 263 23.78 -4.01 -8.27
CA PHE A 263 24.81 -4.55 -7.41
C PHE A 263 24.52 -6.01 -7.01
N GLY A 264 23.27 -6.31 -6.63
CA GLY A 264 22.86 -7.69 -6.35
C GLY A 264 23.02 -8.62 -7.55
N LYS A 265 22.74 -8.16 -8.76
CA LYS A 265 22.97 -8.94 -9.99
C LYS A 265 24.46 -9.25 -10.20
N GLN A 266 25.33 -8.28 -9.98
CA GLN A 266 26.78 -8.46 -10.12
C GLN A 266 27.33 -9.53 -9.18
N LEU A 267 26.76 -9.63 -7.98
CA LEU A 267 27.17 -10.61 -6.96
C LEU A 267 26.39 -11.93 -7.02
N GLY A 268 25.50 -12.12 -7.98
CA GLY A 268 24.65 -13.32 -8.05
C GLY A 268 23.62 -13.41 -6.90
N LEU A 269 23.40 -12.32 -6.16
CA LEU A 269 22.46 -12.29 -5.04
C LEU A 269 21.02 -12.07 -5.52
N HIS A 270 20.11 -12.93 -5.07
CA HIS A 270 18.71 -12.84 -5.46
C HIS A 270 18.00 -11.68 -4.79
N LYS A 271 17.40 -10.80 -5.58
CA LYS A 271 16.50 -9.70 -5.15
C LYS A 271 17.08 -8.82 -4.03
N VAL A 272 18.17 -8.08 -4.35
CA VAL A 272 18.68 -7.05 -3.42
C VAL A 272 17.79 -5.80 -3.51
N HIS A 273 17.17 -5.43 -2.37
CA HIS A 273 16.30 -4.25 -2.26
C HIS A 273 16.18 -3.77 -0.80
N PRO A 274 15.85 -2.48 -0.55
CA PRO A 274 15.87 -1.88 0.79
C PRO A 274 15.04 -2.62 1.85
N HIS A 275 13.83 -3.05 1.52
CA HIS A 275 12.98 -3.75 2.48
C HIS A 275 13.55 -5.10 2.95
N LYS A 276 14.43 -5.72 2.18
CA LYS A 276 15.08 -6.98 2.59
C LYS A 276 16.09 -6.72 3.71
N PHE A 277 16.84 -5.60 3.69
CA PHE A 277 17.72 -5.18 4.80
C PHE A 277 16.94 -4.99 6.10
N ARG A 278 15.84 -4.25 6.03
CA ARG A 278 14.98 -4.03 7.20
C ARG A 278 14.42 -5.32 7.79
N ARG A 279 14.03 -6.28 6.94
CA ARG A 279 13.59 -7.62 7.42
C ARG A 279 14.74 -8.39 8.05
N THR A 280 15.92 -8.34 7.45
CA THR A 280 17.11 -8.98 7.98
C THR A 280 17.43 -8.47 9.37
N LEU A 281 17.50 -7.14 9.55
CA LEU A 281 17.69 -6.53 10.87
C LEU A 281 16.61 -7.01 11.88
N ALA A 282 15.35 -6.96 11.47
CA ALA A 282 14.25 -7.35 12.36
C ALA A 282 14.36 -8.82 12.79
N THR A 283 14.65 -9.73 11.87
CA THR A 283 14.81 -11.14 12.17
C THR A 283 16.04 -11.39 13.05
N MET A 284 17.18 -10.76 12.72
CA MET A 284 18.40 -10.87 13.54
C MET A 284 18.21 -10.30 14.95
N ALA A 285 17.49 -9.19 15.10
CA ALA A 285 17.21 -8.60 16.41
C ALA A 285 16.38 -9.56 17.29
N ILE A 286 15.35 -10.19 16.72
CA ILE A 286 14.54 -11.19 17.43
C ILE A 286 15.36 -12.43 17.75
N ASP A 287 16.16 -12.93 16.81
CA ASP A 287 17.03 -14.10 17.02
C ASP A 287 18.07 -13.86 18.11
N LYS A 288 18.50 -12.59 18.31
CA LYS A 288 19.37 -12.15 19.42
C LYS A 288 18.63 -11.85 20.72
N GLY A 289 17.31 -11.98 20.75
CA GLY A 289 16.49 -11.85 21.95
C GLY A 289 15.98 -10.43 22.24
N MET A 290 15.96 -9.52 21.25
CA MET A 290 15.35 -8.21 21.41
C MET A 290 13.85 -8.35 21.66
N PRO A 291 13.28 -7.72 22.71
CA PRO A 291 11.84 -7.71 22.94
C PRO A 291 11.08 -7.12 21.73
N ILE A 292 9.94 -7.71 21.42
CA ILE A 292 9.20 -7.35 20.21
C ILE A 292 8.66 -5.92 20.24
N GLU A 293 8.37 -5.41 21.42
CA GLU A 293 7.92 -4.04 21.64
C GLU A 293 9.03 -3.03 21.34
N GLN A 294 10.28 -3.34 21.74
CA GLN A 294 11.45 -2.51 21.41
C GLN A 294 11.72 -2.54 19.92
N LEU A 295 11.63 -3.72 19.28
CA LEU A 295 11.75 -3.83 17.84
C LEU A 295 10.63 -3.08 17.10
N GLN A 296 9.40 -3.10 17.63
CA GLN A 296 8.29 -2.34 17.07
C GLN A 296 8.58 -0.84 17.09
N GLN A 297 9.10 -0.32 18.19
CA GLN A 297 9.49 1.09 18.32
C GLN A 297 10.63 1.45 17.36
N LEU A 298 11.70 0.66 17.34
CA LEU A 298 12.85 0.84 16.44
C LEU A 298 12.42 0.92 15.00
N LEU A 299 11.53 0.02 14.57
CA LEU A 299 11.03 -0.01 13.21
C LEU A 299 9.92 1.02 12.95
N GLY A 300 9.28 1.59 13.96
CA GLY A 300 8.15 2.51 13.81
C GLY A 300 6.92 1.84 13.18
N HIS A 301 6.54 0.66 13.67
CA HIS A 301 5.31 -0.01 13.26
C HIS A 301 4.14 0.42 14.14
N ARG A 302 3.04 0.86 13.52
CA ARG A 302 1.82 1.24 14.25
C ARG A 302 1.12 0.05 14.92
N LYS A 303 1.20 -1.13 14.29
CA LYS A 303 0.57 -2.37 14.76
C LYS A 303 1.64 -3.40 15.03
N ILE A 304 1.55 -4.06 16.17
CA ILE A 304 2.48 -5.12 16.56
C ILE A 304 2.45 -6.29 15.57
N ASP A 305 1.29 -6.60 14.97
CA ASP A 305 1.13 -7.64 13.95
C ASP A 305 2.12 -7.49 12.77
N THR A 306 2.49 -6.24 12.45
CA THR A 306 3.48 -5.98 11.39
C THR A 306 4.88 -6.43 11.82
N THR A 307 5.20 -6.34 13.12
CA THR A 307 6.47 -6.79 13.70
C THR A 307 6.47 -8.31 13.90
N LEU A 308 5.34 -8.86 14.34
CA LEU A 308 5.15 -10.31 14.52
C LEU A 308 5.39 -11.11 13.22
N GLN A 309 5.21 -10.51 12.05
CA GLN A 309 5.54 -11.16 10.78
C GLN A 309 7.04 -11.51 10.64
N TYR A 310 7.92 -10.84 11.38
CA TYR A 310 9.35 -11.14 11.45
C TYR A 310 9.67 -12.19 12.52
N ALA A 311 8.80 -12.28 13.53
CA ALA A 311 8.87 -13.24 14.62
C ALA A 311 8.21 -14.58 14.27
N MET A 312 8.10 -14.95 12.98
CA MET A 312 7.66 -16.30 12.61
C MET A 312 8.69 -17.27 13.16
N VAL A 313 8.33 -17.77 14.34
CA VAL A 313 9.16 -18.43 15.33
C VAL A 313 9.79 -19.66 14.71
N LYS A 314 11.11 -19.62 14.51
CA LYS A 314 11.85 -20.84 14.28
C LYS A 314 11.69 -21.70 15.55
N GLN A 315 11.35 -22.98 15.38
CA GLN A 315 11.21 -23.92 16.50
C GLN A 315 12.46 -23.95 17.40
N SER A 316 13.64 -23.66 16.83
CA SER A 316 14.89 -23.48 17.58
C SER A 316 14.83 -22.34 18.60
N ASN A 317 14.20 -21.22 18.27
CA ASN A 317 14.11 -20.07 19.18
C ASN A 317 13.16 -20.35 20.34
N VAL A 318 12.09 -21.11 20.11
CA VAL A 318 11.20 -21.59 21.18
C VAL A 318 11.96 -22.47 22.15
N LYS A 319 12.78 -23.41 21.64
CA LYS A 319 13.60 -24.30 22.47
C LYS A 319 14.62 -23.55 23.31
N ILE A 320 15.27 -22.53 22.72
CA ILE A 320 16.26 -21.70 23.44
C ILE A 320 15.55 -20.87 24.52
N ALA A 321 14.42 -20.23 24.17
CA ALA A 321 13.64 -19.45 25.11
C ALA A 321 13.11 -20.33 26.27
N HIS A 322 12.57 -21.49 25.97
CA HIS A 322 12.13 -22.45 26.98
C HIS A 322 13.25 -22.78 27.99
N ARG A 323 14.44 -23.13 27.48
CA ARG A 323 15.60 -23.43 28.32
C ARG A 323 16.08 -22.23 29.16
N LYS A 324 15.93 -21.02 28.64
CA LYS A 324 16.38 -19.79 29.33
C LYS A 324 15.44 -19.33 30.43
N TYR A 325 14.12 -19.52 30.22
CA TYR A 325 13.10 -18.89 31.08
C TYR A 325 12.31 -19.89 31.94
N ILE A 326 12.33 -21.19 31.59
CA ILE A 326 11.53 -22.20 32.29
C ILE A 326 12.40 -23.28 32.92
N GLY A 327 13.64 -23.49 32.45
CA GLY A 327 14.59 -24.39 33.04
C GLY A 327 15.29 -25.24 32.01
#